data_0599bb026f453cbaf3082254f012d168
#
_entry.id   0599bb026f453cbaf3082254f012d168
#
_cell.length_a   1.000
_cell.length_b   1.000
_cell.length_c   1.000
_cell.angle_alpha   90.00
_cell.angle_beta   90.00
_cell.angle_gamma   90.00
#
_symmetry.space_group_name_H-M   'P 1'
#
loop_
_entity.id
_entity.type
_entity.pdbx_description
1 polymer ?
#
loop_
_entity_poly.entity_id
_entity_poly.type
_entity_poly.pdbx_seq_one_letter_code
_entity_poly.pdbx_strand_id
1 'polypeptide(L)'
;SATAKLKEVRRAKKDVEERLFKAATDAEKDDLRLKRTRLCADEDAEEMRVRKAMGAALAPMVDDLLADAETSGRLDFIVQKALFAVRFGGIRPEITDGELELTDMINPEICDLLEEQGRRFVPVSIHLEQGATVITGANMGGKSVAMKTVALNALLLQAGFLVCAREARMPLFHSVKMLFDDLQSIQ
;
A
#
# COMPACT_ATOMS: atom_id res chain seq x y z
N SER A 1 -15.88 24.71 -0.66
CA SER A 1 -16.95 25.17 0.24
C SER A 1 -18.25 25.34 -0.56
N ALA A 2 -19.38 24.94 0.04
CA ALA A 2 -20.70 25.10 -0.61
C ALA A 2 -20.98 26.58 -0.89
N THR A 3 -21.49 26.89 -2.10
CA THR A 3 -21.91 28.25 -2.44
C THR A 3 -23.03 28.73 -1.52
N ALA A 4 -23.23 30.05 -1.40
CA ALA A 4 -24.34 30.60 -0.63
C ALA A 4 -25.70 30.04 -1.10
N LYS A 5 -25.88 29.92 -2.42
CA LYS A 5 -27.11 29.37 -3.03
C LYS A 5 -27.31 27.89 -2.67
N LEU A 6 -26.26 27.06 -2.70
CA LEU A 6 -26.37 25.65 -2.32
C LEU A 6 -26.74 25.48 -0.84
N LYS A 7 -26.21 26.33 0.04
CA LYS A 7 -26.59 26.35 1.46
C LYS A 7 -28.07 26.74 1.66
N GLU A 8 -28.55 27.71 0.89
CA GLU A 8 -29.93 28.16 0.93
C GLU A 8 -30.91 27.06 0.48
N VAL A 9 -30.63 26.41 -0.66
CA VAL A 9 -31.44 25.29 -1.18
C VAL A 9 -31.49 24.13 -0.19
N ARG A 10 -30.36 23.77 0.40
CA ARG A 10 -30.28 22.71 1.41
C ARG A 10 -31.07 23.05 2.67
N ARG A 11 -31.03 24.31 3.10
CA ARG A 11 -31.80 24.77 4.23
C ARG A 11 -33.31 24.71 3.93
N ALA A 12 -33.72 25.21 2.77
CA ALA A 12 -35.14 25.16 2.33
C ALA A 12 -35.63 23.71 2.22
N LYS A 13 -34.80 22.79 1.70
CA LYS A 13 -35.13 21.36 1.63
C LYS A 13 -35.36 20.77 3.02
N LYS A 14 -34.48 21.07 3.97
CA LYS A 14 -34.61 20.62 5.37
C LYS A 14 -35.88 21.14 6.02
N ASP A 15 -36.20 22.42 5.82
CA ASP A 15 -37.44 23.01 6.35
C ASP A 15 -38.71 22.33 5.77
N VAL A 16 -38.70 21.99 4.48
CA VAL A 16 -39.79 21.23 3.84
C VAL A 16 -39.88 19.80 4.40
N GLU A 17 -38.77 19.13 4.64
CA GLU A 17 -38.75 17.79 5.23
C GLU A 17 -39.29 17.78 6.66
N GLU A 18 -38.94 18.77 7.48
CA GLU A 18 -39.48 18.92 8.84
C GLU A 18 -41.00 19.18 8.83
N ARG A 19 -41.49 19.99 7.87
CA ARG A 19 -42.94 20.26 7.69
C ARG A 19 -43.65 19.02 7.17
N LEU A 20 -43.05 18.26 6.26
CA LEU A 20 -43.62 17.02 5.73
C LEU A 20 -43.86 15.99 6.84
N PHE A 21 -42.96 15.91 7.79
CA PHE A 21 -43.10 15.04 8.96
C PHE A 21 -44.27 15.45 9.88
N LYS A 22 -44.60 16.75 9.95
CA LYS A 22 -45.64 17.30 10.80
C LYS A 22 -46.99 17.44 10.12
N ALA A 23 -47.06 17.24 8.79
CA ALA A 23 -48.30 17.47 8.00
C ALA A 23 -49.36 16.45 8.39
N ALA A 24 -50.59 16.97 8.61
CA ALA A 24 -51.74 16.20 9.07
C ALA A 24 -52.64 15.69 7.92
N THR A 25 -52.67 16.38 6.78
CA THR A 25 -53.53 16.04 5.65
C THR A 25 -52.73 15.51 4.45
N ASP A 26 -53.38 14.64 3.67
CA ASP A 26 -52.73 14.06 2.48
C ASP A 26 -52.47 15.12 1.40
N ALA A 27 -53.38 16.08 1.23
CA ALA A 27 -53.22 17.19 0.29
C ALA A 27 -51.98 18.06 0.64
N GLU A 28 -51.74 18.33 1.93
CA GLU A 28 -50.56 19.06 2.39
C GLU A 28 -49.29 18.27 2.17
N LYS A 29 -49.32 16.95 2.41
CA LYS A 29 -48.17 16.04 2.15
C LYS A 29 -47.80 16.03 0.68
N ASP A 30 -48.78 15.99 -0.22
CA ASP A 30 -48.52 15.95 -1.66
C ASP A 30 -47.90 17.27 -2.17
N ASP A 31 -48.40 18.44 -1.68
CA ASP A 31 -47.78 19.74 -2.00
C ASP A 31 -46.31 19.81 -1.49
N LEU A 32 -46.07 19.37 -0.25
CA LEU A 32 -44.73 19.35 0.33
C LEU A 32 -43.77 18.36 -0.39
N ARG A 33 -44.28 17.20 -0.82
CA ARG A 33 -43.52 16.25 -1.66
C ARG A 33 -43.12 16.88 -3.00
N LEU A 34 -44.05 17.58 -3.65
CA LEU A 34 -43.75 18.27 -4.90
C LEU A 34 -42.71 19.37 -4.71
N LYS A 35 -42.81 20.16 -3.62
CA LYS A 35 -41.79 21.16 -3.26
C LYS A 35 -40.44 20.54 -2.99
N ARG A 36 -40.42 19.43 -2.24
CA ARG A 36 -39.16 18.69 -1.97
C ARG A 36 -38.50 18.19 -3.26
N THR A 37 -39.31 17.63 -4.20
CA THR A 37 -38.77 17.16 -5.49
C THR A 37 -38.14 18.29 -6.29
N ARG A 38 -38.75 19.47 -6.32
CA ARG A 38 -38.17 20.66 -6.97
C ARG A 38 -36.86 21.09 -6.31
N LEU A 39 -36.82 21.16 -4.98
CA LEU A 39 -35.63 21.53 -4.25
C LEU A 39 -34.47 20.51 -4.42
N CYS A 40 -34.78 19.23 -4.57
CA CYS A 40 -33.80 18.22 -4.93
C CYS A 40 -33.19 18.48 -6.32
N ALA A 41 -34.07 18.78 -7.31
CA ALA A 41 -33.58 19.11 -8.66
C ALA A 41 -32.74 20.40 -8.69
N ASP A 42 -33.14 21.41 -7.91
CA ASP A 42 -32.35 22.65 -7.75
C ASP A 42 -31.00 22.42 -7.06
N GLU A 43 -30.97 21.54 -6.05
CA GLU A 43 -29.73 21.13 -5.38
C GLU A 43 -28.77 20.44 -6.36
N ASP A 44 -29.27 19.44 -7.11
CA ASP A 44 -28.51 18.71 -8.09
C ASP A 44 -27.92 19.60 -9.19
N ALA A 45 -28.77 20.55 -9.69
CA ALA A 45 -28.34 21.51 -10.69
C ALA A 45 -27.25 22.45 -10.16
N GLU A 46 -27.40 22.95 -8.93
CA GLU A 46 -26.38 23.82 -8.31
C GLU A 46 -25.10 23.06 -7.98
N GLU A 47 -25.19 21.82 -7.50
CA GLU A 47 -24.00 20.96 -7.31
C GLU A 47 -23.26 20.72 -8.62
N MET A 48 -23.98 20.42 -9.71
CA MET A 48 -23.37 20.24 -11.01
C MET A 48 -22.68 21.53 -11.50
N ARG A 49 -23.29 22.70 -11.27
CA ARG A 49 -22.69 23.98 -11.59
C ARG A 49 -21.39 24.22 -10.82
N VAL A 50 -21.39 23.90 -9.52
CA VAL A 50 -20.19 24.03 -8.68
C VAL A 50 -19.08 23.06 -9.15
N ARG A 51 -19.44 21.79 -9.40
CA ARG A 51 -18.48 20.80 -9.91
C ARG A 51 -17.84 21.24 -11.24
N LYS A 52 -18.65 21.73 -12.17
CA LYS A 52 -18.14 22.26 -13.45
C LYS A 52 -17.22 23.47 -13.27
N ALA A 53 -17.58 24.41 -12.39
CA ALA A 53 -16.74 25.58 -12.11
C ALA A 53 -15.40 25.17 -11.45
N MET A 54 -15.44 24.23 -10.51
CA MET A 54 -14.22 23.68 -9.88
C MET A 54 -13.36 22.94 -10.90
N GLY A 55 -13.97 22.10 -11.74
CA GLY A 55 -13.25 21.38 -12.80
C GLY A 55 -12.56 22.35 -13.78
N ALA A 56 -13.26 23.40 -14.20
CA ALA A 56 -12.68 24.42 -15.08
C ALA A 56 -11.53 25.20 -14.41
N ALA A 57 -11.60 25.44 -13.11
CA ALA A 57 -10.54 26.10 -12.35
C ALA A 57 -9.30 25.19 -12.15
N LEU A 58 -9.50 23.86 -12.01
CA LEU A 58 -8.43 22.90 -11.83
C LEU A 58 -7.80 22.44 -13.15
N ALA A 59 -8.55 22.45 -14.25
CA ALA A 59 -8.08 21.96 -15.55
C ALA A 59 -6.70 22.49 -15.97
N PRO A 60 -6.39 23.79 -15.84
CA PRO A 60 -5.07 24.32 -16.23
C PRO A 60 -3.93 23.90 -15.30
N MET A 61 -4.23 23.32 -14.13
CA MET A 61 -3.25 22.90 -13.12
C MET A 61 -3.07 21.37 -13.07
N VAL A 62 -3.75 20.62 -13.94
CA VAL A 62 -3.77 19.15 -13.86
C VAL A 62 -2.37 18.57 -14.05
N ASP A 63 -1.61 19.06 -15.03
CA ASP A 63 -0.27 18.54 -15.32
C ASP A 63 0.70 18.81 -14.15
N ASP A 64 0.64 19.99 -13.56
CA ASP A 64 1.45 20.34 -12.38
C ASP A 64 1.07 19.46 -11.17
N LEU A 65 -0.23 19.27 -10.92
CA LEU A 65 -0.72 18.42 -9.84
C LEU A 65 -0.31 16.95 -10.02
N LEU A 66 -0.31 16.43 -11.25
CA LEU A 66 0.15 15.09 -11.55
C LEU A 66 1.68 14.96 -11.34
N ALA A 67 2.46 15.94 -11.79
CA ALA A 67 3.91 15.97 -11.56
C ALA A 67 4.26 16.04 -10.07
N ASP A 68 3.54 16.85 -9.30
CA ASP A 68 3.71 16.96 -7.84
C ASP A 68 3.35 15.64 -7.13
N ALA A 69 2.27 14.99 -7.57
CA ALA A 69 1.86 13.70 -7.02
C ALA A 69 2.91 12.61 -7.30
N GLU A 70 3.45 12.57 -8.52
CA GLU A 70 4.53 11.63 -8.89
C GLU A 70 5.79 11.90 -8.06
N THR A 71 6.20 13.17 -7.95
CA THR A 71 7.39 13.57 -7.19
C THR A 71 7.24 13.22 -5.71
N SER A 72 6.07 13.48 -5.13
CA SER A 72 5.76 13.12 -3.74
C SER A 72 5.78 11.61 -3.53
N GLY A 73 5.21 10.83 -4.45
CA GLY A 73 5.24 9.37 -4.39
C GLY A 73 6.66 8.80 -4.49
N ARG A 74 7.49 9.37 -5.35
CA ARG A 74 8.92 8.98 -5.46
C ARG A 74 9.69 9.30 -4.19
N LEU A 75 9.47 10.46 -3.61
CA LEU A 75 10.12 10.85 -2.36
C LEU A 75 9.70 9.94 -1.21
N ASP A 76 8.40 9.67 -1.06
CA ASP A 76 7.89 8.75 -0.03
C ASP A 76 8.52 7.37 -0.18
N PHE A 77 8.58 6.83 -1.40
CA PHE A 77 9.21 5.54 -1.66
C PHE A 77 10.69 5.49 -1.27
N ILE A 78 11.46 6.55 -1.54
CA ILE A 78 12.87 6.64 -1.13
C ILE A 78 12.98 6.68 0.39
N VAL A 79 12.12 7.46 1.06
CA VAL A 79 12.09 7.54 2.53
C VAL A 79 11.76 6.19 3.15
N GLN A 80 10.75 5.48 2.62
CA GLN A 80 10.39 4.14 3.12
C GLN A 80 11.52 3.12 2.94
N LYS A 81 12.23 3.16 1.81
CA LYS A 81 13.44 2.32 1.62
C LYS A 81 14.51 2.62 2.65
N ALA A 82 14.77 3.88 2.95
CA ALA A 82 15.75 4.30 3.94
C ALA A 82 15.35 3.87 5.36
N LEU A 83 14.08 4.06 5.73
CA LEU A 83 13.56 3.62 7.03
C LEU A 83 13.64 2.10 7.21
N PHE A 84 13.28 1.34 6.16
CA PHE A 84 13.42 -0.10 6.13
C PHE A 84 14.87 -0.53 6.34
N ALA A 85 15.80 0.09 5.61
CA ALA A 85 17.24 -0.21 5.73
C ALA A 85 17.78 0.10 7.13
N VAL A 86 17.38 1.22 7.73
CA VAL A 86 17.79 1.58 9.10
C VAL A 86 17.24 0.57 10.11
N ARG A 87 15.96 0.18 9.97
CA ARG A 87 15.31 -0.76 10.89
C ARG A 87 15.97 -2.14 10.89
N PHE A 88 16.32 -2.66 9.71
CA PHE A 88 16.82 -4.03 9.54
C PHE A 88 18.33 -4.12 9.26
N GLY A 89 19.06 -3.02 9.45
CA GLY A 89 20.51 -3.00 9.21
C GLY A 89 20.88 -3.28 7.75
N GLY A 90 20.07 -2.75 6.81
CA GLY A 90 20.26 -3.00 5.39
C GLY A 90 21.60 -2.45 4.87
N ILE A 91 22.30 -3.22 4.05
CA ILE A 91 23.56 -2.87 3.42
C ILE A 91 23.46 -2.89 1.89
N ARG A 92 24.37 -2.18 1.24
CA ARG A 92 24.54 -2.24 -0.22
C ARG A 92 25.38 -3.49 -0.55
N PRO A 93 24.86 -4.47 -1.33
CA PRO A 93 25.65 -5.63 -1.71
C PRO A 93 26.69 -5.29 -2.78
N GLU A 94 27.77 -6.06 -2.82
CA GLU A 94 28.66 -6.14 -3.96
C GLU A 94 27.99 -6.94 -5.08
N ILE A 95 27.96 -6.43 -6.30
CA ILE A 95 27.38 -7.13 -7.45
C ILE A 95 28.41 -8.07 -8.05
N THR A 96 28.05 -9.35 -8.22
CA THR A 96 28.90 -10.42 -8.76
C THR A 96 28.34 -10.97 -10.07
N ASP A 97 29.12 -11.78 -10.78
CA ASP A 97 28.73 -12.41 -12.04
C ASP A 97 28.06 -13.80 -11.88
N GLY A 98 27.71 -14.22 -10.66
CA GLY A 98 26.98 -15.49 -10.50
C GLY A 98 27.11 -16.14 -9.12
N GLU A 99 28.05 -15.69 -8.29
CA GLU A 99 28.22 -16.11 -6.91
C GLU A 99 27.29 -15.33 -6.00
N LEU A 100 26.60 -16.01 -5.08
CA LEU A 100 25.79 -15.41 -4.04
C LEU A 100 26.36 -15.78 -2.67
N GLU A 101 26.77 -14.77 -1.92
CA GLU A 101 27.22 -14.92 -0.55
C GLU A 101 26.48 -13.92 0.34
N LEU A 102 25.83 -14.43 1.37
CA LEU A 102 25.13 -13.64 2.37
C LEU A 102 25.63 -14.06 3.76
N THR A 103 26.22 -13.13 4.48
CA THR A 103 26.69 -13.36 5.85
C THR A 103 25.72 -12.72 6.83
N ASP A 104 25.27 -13.51 7.82
CA ASP A 104 24.33 -13.08 8.85
C ASP A 104 23.07 -12.41 8.26
N MET A 105 22.50 -13.02 7.23
CA MET A 105 21.25 -12.54 6.63
C MET A 105 20.08 -12.74 7.58
N ILE A 106 19.15 -11.80 7.55
CA ILE A 106 17.90 -11.86 8.29
C ILE A 106 16.68 -11.79 7.36
N ASN A 107 15.56 -12.29 7.86
CA ASN A 107 14.26 -12.14 7.21
C ASN A 107 13.46 -11.10 7.99
N PRO A 108 13.24 -9.90 7.44
CA PRO A 108 12.48 -8.82 8.11
C PRO A 108 11.11 -9.23 8.61
N GLU A 109 10.33 -9.95 7.79
CA GLU A 109 8.99 -10.41 8.16
C GLU A 109 9.03 -11.34 9.38
N ILE A 110 9.97 -12.30 9.38
CA ILE A 110 10.10 -13.25 10.50
C ILE A 110 10.70 -12.54 11.72
N CYS A 111 11.57 -11.56 11.54
CA CYS A 111 12.06 -10.74 12.64
C CYS A 111 10.91 -10.05 13.38
N ASP A 112 10.00 -9.40 12.65
CA ASP A 112 8.83 -8.72 13.23
C ASP A 112 7.92 -9.73 13.97
N LEU A 113 7.59 -10.87 13.34
CA LEU A 113 6.78 -11.91 13.97
C LEU A 113 7.39 -12.47 15.26
N LEU A 114 8.72 -12.65 15.29
CA LEU A 114 9.41 -13.14 16.48
C LEU A 114 9.52 -12.08 17.56
N GLU A 115 9.72 -10.81 17.19
CA GLU A 115 9.76 -9.69 18.12
C GLU A 115 8.44 -9.52 18.89
N GLU A 116 7.29 -9.64 18.21
CA GLU A 116 5.96 -9.67 18.82
C GLU A 116 5.80 -10.79 19.86
N GLN A 117 6.52 -11.90 19.67
CA GLN A 117 6.54 -13.04 20.60
C GLN A 117 7.63 -12.95 21.68
N GLY A 118 8.38 -11.83 21.75
CA GLY A 118 9.52 -11.68 22.66
C GLY A 118 10.72 -12.58 22.30
N ARG A 119 10.79 -13.05 21.06
CA ARG A 119 11.86 -13.93 20.53
C ARG A 119 12.74 -13.15 19.56
N ARG A 120 13.88 -13.72 19.21
CA ARG A 120 14.81 -13.11 18.25
C ARG A 120 15.08 -14.06 17.08
N PHE A 121 15.21 -13.49 15.90
CA PHE A 121 15.69 -14.21 14.72
C PHE A 121 17.18 -14.52 14.88
N VAL A 122 17.58 -15.74 14.53
CA VAL A 122 18.99 -16.13 14.48
C VAL A 122 19.47 -15.92 13.05
N PRO A 123 20.42 -14.98 12.81
CA PRO A 123 20.96 -14.74 11.48
C PRO A 123 21.55 -16.00 10.85
N VAL A 124 21.45 -16.12 9.53
CA VAL A 124 21.92 -17.27 8.77
C VAL A 124 22.92 -16.82 7.70
N SER A 125 24.00 -17.56 7.53
CA SER A 125 24.98 -17.33 6.45
C SER A 125 24.87 -18.42 5.40
N ILE A 126 25.01 -18.04 4.12
CA ILE A 126 24.93 -18.96 2.99
C ILE A 126 25.89 -18.53 1.89
N HIS A 127 26.49 -19.53 1.23
CA HIS A 127 27.27 -19.34 0.03
C HIS A 127 26.72 -20.27 -1.06
N LEU A 128 26.39 -19.70 -2.21
CA LEU A 128 25.82 -20.41 -3.36
C LEU A 128 26.61 -20.08 -4.61
N GLU A 129 27.08 -21.12 -5.28
CA GLU A 129 27.72 -21.05 -6.60
C GLU A 129 26.68 -21.30 -7.70
N GLN A 130 27.09 -21.12 -8.96
CA GLN A 130 26.29 -21.52 -10.11
C GLN A 130 26.04 -23.02 -10.12
N GLY A 131 24.80 -23.43 -10.39
CA GLY A 131 24.42 -24.84 -10.44
C GLY A 131 23.34 -25.19 -9.41
N ALA A 132 23.36 -26.40 -8.91
CA ALA A 132 22.38 -26.89 -7.94
C ALA A 132 23.00 -27.01 -6.55
N THR A 133 22.37 -26.37 -5.58
CA THR A 133 22.73 -26.50 -4.16
C THR A 133 21.65 -27.27 -3.41
N VAL A 134 22.03 -28.23 -2.60
CA VAL A 134 21.11 -29.03 -1.78
C VAL A 134 21.30 -28.65 -0.31
N ILE A 135 20.21 -28.20 0.32
CA ILE A 135 20.17 -27.88 1.75
C ILE A 135 19.53 -29.06 2.48
N THR A 136 20.31 -29.74 3.33
CA THR A 136 19.84 -30.88 4.13
C THR A 136 19.80 -30.52 5.61
N GLY A 137 19.05 -31.27 6.40
CA GLY A 137 18.97 -31.08 7.85
C GLY A 137 17.64 -31.58 8.42
N ALA A 138 17.52 -31.54 9.76
CA ALA A 138 16.32 -32.00 10.46
C ALA A 138 15.06 -31.22 10.04
N ASN A 139 13.89 -31.86 10.14
CA ASN A 139 12.62 -31.15 10.03
C ASN A 139 12.52 -30.13 11.16
N MET A 140 11.96 -28.95 10.85
CA MET A 140 11.94 -27.75 11.71
C MET A 140 13.31 -27.08 11.94
N GLY A 141 14.36 -27.50 11.23
CA GLY A 141 15.71 -26.91 11.32
C GLY A 141 15.91 -25.58 10.57
N GLY A 142 14.83 -24.89 10.17
CA GLY A 142 14.91 -23.59 9.53
C GLY A 142 15.29 -23.60 8.03
N LYS A 143 15.36 -24.75 7.36
CA LYS A 143 15.70 -24.87 5.91
C LYS A 143 14.83 -23.99 5.03
N SER A 144 13.51 -24.09 5.18
CA SER A 144 12.54 -23.29 4.41
C SER A 144 12.66 -21.80 4.72
N VAL A 145 12.95 -21.44 5.97
CA VAL A 145 13.20 -20.06 6.39
C VAL A 145 14.45 -19.51 5.73
N ALA A 146 15.56 -20.28 5.72
CA ALA A 146 16.79 -19.88 5.05
C ALA A 146 16.58 -19.64 3.55
N MET A 147 15.90 -20.54 2.85
CA MET A 147 15.54 -20.39 1.42
C MET A 147 14.68 -19.14 1.17
N LYS A 148 13.64 -18.92 2.00
CA LYS A 148 12.79 -17.73 1.92
C LYS A 148 13.61 -16.46 2.15
N THR A 149 14.53 -16.47 3.09
CA THR A 149 15.39 -15.33 3.40
C THR A 149 16.34 -14.98 2.26
N VAL A 150 16.94 -15.97 1.60
CA VAL A 150 17.75 -15.76 0.39
C VAL A 150 16.90 -15.13 -0.72
N ALA A 151 15.75 -15.72 -1.02
CA ALA A 151 14.87 -15.21 -2.08
C ALA A 151 14.38 -13.79 -1.79
N LEU A 152 14.03 -13.49 -0.54
CA LEU A 152 13.60 -12.15 -0.14
C LEU A 152 14.73 -11.13 -0.34
N ASN A 153 15.97 -11.43 0.08
CA ASN A 153 17.11 -10.54 -0.12
C ASN A 153 17.45 -10.36 -1.61
N ALA A 154 17.27 -11.39 -2.45
CA ALA A 154 17.41 -11.28 -3.89
C ALA A 154 16.34 -10.35 -4.49
N LEU A 155 15.10 -10.45 -4.05
CA LEU A 155 14.01 -9.56 -4.49
C LEU A 155 14.20 -8.13 -4.00
N LEU A 156 14.67 -7.93 -2.77
CA LEU A 156 15.01 -6.61 -2.23
C LEU A 156 16.08 -5.93 -3.10
N LEU A 157 17.16 -6.64 -3.44
CA LEU A 157 18.19 -6.13 -4.34
C LEU A 157 17.60 -5.70 -5.68
N GLN A 158 16.79 -6.55 -6.33
CA GLN A 158 16.21 -6.26 -7.64
C GLN A 158 15.21 -5.11 -7.62
N ALA A 159 14.51 -4.91 -6.49
CA ALA A 159 13.64 -3.76 -6.28
C ALA A 159 14.41 -2.47 -5.88
N GLY A 160 15.75 -2.56 -5.80
CA GLY A 160 16.62 -1.44 -5.43
C GLY A 160 16.53 -1.06 -3.95
N PHE A 161 16.19 -2.02 -3.08
CA PHE A 161 16.37 -1.90 -1.63
C PHE A 161 17.80 -2.33 -1.23
N LEU A 162 18.19 -1.93 -0.03
CA LEU A 162 19.33 -2.52 0.63
C LEU A 162 18.99 -3.93 1.13
N VAL A 163 19.95 -4.83 1.14
CA VAL A 163 19.74 -6.23 1.58
C VAL A 163 19.97 -6.37 3.08
N CYS A 164 19.22 -7.25 3.72
CA CYS A 164 19.23 -7.43 5.16
C CYS A 164 20.24 -8.51 5.55
N ALA A 165 21.53 -8.15 5.55
CA ALA A 165 22.65 -9.00 5.90
C ALA A 165 23.79 -8.15 6.46
N ARG A 166 24.74 -8.77 7.15
CA ARG A 166 25.98 -8.10 7.59
C ARG A 166 26.94 -7.86 6.43
N GLU A 167 27.07 -8.84 5.54
CA GLU A 167 27.85 -8.75 4.31
C GLU A 167 27.08 -9.44 3.18
N ALA A 168 27.14 -8.90 1.97
CA ALA A 168 26.43 -9.45 0.83
C ALA A 168 27.20 -9.27 -0.48
N ARG A 169 27.35 -10.37 -1.20
CA ARG A 169 27.83 -10.44 -2.57
C ARG A 169 26.79 -11.19 -3.38
N MET A 170 26.21 -10.56 -4.40
CA MET A 170 25.03 -11.11 -5.06
C MET A 170 25.01 -10.76 -6.54
N PRO A 171 24.59 -11.70 -7.42
CA PRO A 171 24.35 -11.39 -8.82
C PRO A 171 22.99 -10.72 -9.00
N LEU A 172 22.81 -10.04 -10.12
CA LEU A 172 21.49 -9.64 -10.59
C LEU A 172 20.82 -10.81 -11.29
N PHE A 173 19.62 -11.17 -10.85
CA PHE A 173 18.87 -12.32 -11.38
C PHE A 173 17.90 -11.90 -12.48
N HIS A 174 17.77 -12.71 -13.54
CA HIS A 174 16.68 -12.52 -14.52
C HIS A 174 15.31 -12.84 -13.92
N SER A 175 15.24 -13.81 -13.03
CA SER A 175 14.02 -14.16 -12.31
C SER A 175 14.33 -14.90 -11.03
N VAL A 176 13.47 -14.71 -10.02
CA VAL A 176 13.48 -15.49 -8.78
C VAL A 176 12.17 -16.28 -8.73
N LYS A 177 12.27 -17.61 -8.65
CA LYS A 177 11.11 -18.49 -8.57
C LYS A 177 11.21 -19.33 -7.32
N MET A 178 10.14 -19.36 -6.53
CA MET A 178 10.04 -20.21 -5.35
C MET A 178 8.89 -21.19 -5.53
N LEU A 179 9.18 -22.46 -5.31
CA LEU A 179 8.17 -23.51 -5.25
C LEU A 179 8.13 -24.02 -3.82
N PHE A 180 6.96 -23.94 -3.20
CA PHE A 180 6.69 -24.55 -1.89
C PHE A 180 5.70 -25.67 -2.10
N ASP A 181 6.07 -26.88 -1.73
CA ASP A 181 5.09 -27.96 -1.56
C ASP A 181 4.40 -27.75 -0.20
N ASP A 182 3.11 -27.44 -0.22
CA ASP A 182 2.24 -27.36 0.97
C ASP A 182 1.93 -28.74 1.59
N LEU A 183 2.69 -29.77 1.26
CA LEU A 183 2.49 -31.15 1.77
C LEU A 183 2.79 -31.34 3.27
N GLN A 184 3.10 -30.28 4.01
CA GLN A 184 3.33 -30.36 5.48
C GLN A 184 2.12 -29.93 6.35
N SER A 185 0.96 -29.65 5.75
CA SER A 185 -0.26 -29.27 6.51
C SER A 185 -1.24 -30.43 6.76
N ILE A 186 -0.83 -31.68 6.55
CA ILE A 186 -1.67 -32.85 6.87
C ILE A 186 -0.90 -33.77 7.81
N GLN A 187 -0.86 -33.36 9.08
CA GLN A 187 -0.80 -34.27 10.23
C GLN A 187 -1.29 -33.55 11.49
#